data_c959429ed0bd7b2efdc823b3605d6878
#
_entry.id   c959429ed0bd7b2efdc823b3605d6878
#
_cell.length_a   1.000
_cell.length_b   1.000
_cell.length_c   1.000
_cell.angle_alpha   90.00
_cell.angle_beta   90.00
_cell.angle_gamma   90.00
#
_symmetry.space_group_name_H-M   'P 1'
#
loop_
_entity.id
_entity.type
_entity.pdbx_description
1 polymer ?
#
loop_
_entity_poly.entity_id
_entity_poly.type
_entity_poly.pdbx_seq_one_letter_code
_entity_poly.pdbx_strand_id
1 'polypeptide(L)'
;MKRETVTSARNPLLVHLKKLLAARSYREACGEFAADGTKLLEEAAKWYPGLETVVVQTGVELCPLPEHVRVVEIPESLMRSVSQMEAPQGAIFICRLPEARPAALRPGTLLLDGIQDPGNLGTILRTADALEVPVVLLDGCADAYNPKTVRATMGAVFRTQPVRMTRAEAVQSCRAAGISLLATAMSADAVDLRKKNLSGCAVVIGSEGRGVSAELFAAADGKIIIPMNPRCESLNAAAAATIVLWQMKC
;
A
#
# COMPACT_ATOMS: atom_id res chain seq x y z
N MET A 1 7.21 29.13 -10.94
CA MET A 1 7.05 27.84 -11.61
C MET A 1 6.28 28.04 -12.92
N LYS A 2 6.83 27.62 -14.07
CA LYS A 2 6.18 27.81 -15.38
C LYS A 2 5.09 26.74 -15.52
N ARG A 3 3.83 27.15 -15.66
CA ARG A 3 2.70 26.23 -15.93
C ARG A 3 2.54 26.08 -17.44
N GLU A 4 2.40 24.85 -17.89
CA GLU A 4 2.07 24.49 -19.27
C GLU A 4 0.56 24.23 -19.36
N THR A 5 -0.11 24.74 -20.39
CA THR A 5 -1.55 24.52 -20.57
C THR A 5 -1.81 23.47 -21.65
N VAL A 6 -2.64 22.49 -21.35
CA VAL A 6 -3.06 21.42 -22.28
C VAL A 6 -4.58 21.43 -22.42
N THR A 7 -5.03 21.55 -23.68
CA THR A 7 -6.47 21.62 -24.02
C THR A 7 -6.96 20.45 -24.87
N SER A 8 -6.06 19.57 -25.31
CA SER A 8 -6.41 18.42 -26.15
C SER A 8 -6.48 17.11 -25.34
N ALA A 9 -7.58 16.39 -25.43
CA ALA A 9 -7.72 15.04 -24.85
C ALA A 9 -6.74 14.00 -25.44
N ARG A 10 -6.20 14.28 -26.64
CA ARG A 10 -5.21 13.42 -27.29
C ARG A 10 -3.77 13.74 -26.88
N ASN A 11 -3.57 14.66 -25.96
CA ASN A 11 -2.23 14.98 -25.46
C ASN A 11 -1.58 13.72 -24.88
N PRO A 12 -0.31 13.39 -25.25
CA PRO A 12 0.38 12.18 -24.78
C PRO A 12 0.40 12.03 -23.25
N LEU A 13 0.54 13.11 -22.51
CA LEU A 13 0.52 13.09 -21.05
C LEU A 13 -0.83 12.59 -20.50
N LEU A 14 -1.96 13.05 -21.05
CA LEU A 14 -3.28 12.61 -20.59
C LEU A 14 -3.58 11.15 -20.96
N VAL A 15 -3.08 10.72 -22.12
CA VAL A 15 -3.16 9.30 -22.52
C VAL A 15 -2.31 8.43 -21.59
N HIS A 16 -1.11 8.87 -21.24
CA HIS A 16 -0.21 8.22 -20.31
C HIS A 16 -0.84 8.10 -18.90
N LEU A 17 -1.38 9.20 -18.37
CA LEU A 17 -2.10 9.21 -17.09
C LEU A 17 -3.24 8.17 -17.06
N LYS A 18 -4.09 8.14 -18.08
CA LYS A 18 -5.18 7.16 -18.17
C LYS A 18 -4.68 5.72 -18.09
N LYS A 19 -3.56 5.41 -18.76
CA LYS A 19 -2.96 4.07 -18.72
C LYS A 19 -2.37 3.74 -17.35
N LEU A 20 -1.69 4.69 -16.70
CA LEU A 20 -1.17 4.52 -15.34
C LEU A 20 -2.29 4.27 -14.33
N LEU A 21 -3.40 4.99 -14.44
CA LEU A 21 -4.57 4.80 -13.58
C LEU A 21 -5.25 3.44 -13.81
N ALA A 22 -5.23 2.91 -15.04
CA ALA A 22 -5.97 1.72 -15.43
C ALA A 22 -5.21 0.40 -15.20
N ALA A 23 -3.91 0.33 -15.55
CA ALA A 23 -3.23 -0.95 -15.72
C ALA A 23 -1.94 -1.07 -14.88
N ARG A 24 -1.88 -2.13 -14.06
CA ARG A 24 -0.68 -2.47 -13.27
C ARG A 24 0.53 -2.74 -14.16
N SER A 25 0.37 -3.55 -15.21
CA SER A 25 1.46 -3.87 -16.13
C SER A 25 2.06 -2.64 -16.79
N TYR A 26 1.23 -1.62 -17.05
CA TYR A 26 1.71 -0.36 -17.60
C TYR A 26 2.50 0.45 -16.57
N ARG A 27 2.06 0.50 -15.31
CA ARG A 27 2.81 1.13 -14.20
C ARG A 27 4.18 0.49 -14.02
N GLU A 28 4.23 -0.85 -13.99
CA GLU A 28 5.47 -1.61 -13.85
C GLU A 28 6.42 -1.41 -15.05
N ALA A 29 5.90 -1.39 -16.27
CA ALA A 29 6.69 -1.16 -17.49
C ALA A 29 7.27 0.25 -17.58
N CYS A 30 6.53 1.26 -17.09
CA CYS A 30 6.99 2.66 -17.08
C CYS A 30 7.83 3.00 -15.83
N GLY A 31 7.77 2.20 -14.77
CA GLY A 31 8.36 2.56 -13.49
C GLY A 31 7.64 3.72 -12.79
N GLU A 32 6.36 3.94 -13.11
CA GLU A 32 5.59 5.09 -12.63
C GLU A 32 4.20 4.67 -12.15
N PHE A 33 3.60 5.50 -11.31
CA PHE A 33 2.19 5.38 -10.93
C PHE A 33 1.52 6.75 -10.88
N ALA A 34 0.19 6.76 -10.97
CA ALA A 34 -0.58 7.98 -10.85
C ALA A 34 -1.53 7.91 -9.65
N ALA A 35 -1.75 9.06 -9.02
CA ALA A 35 -2.71 9.23 -7.94
C ALA A 35 -3.57 10.47 -8.18
N ASP A 36 -4.78 10.47 -7.60
CA ASP A 36 -5.82 11.46 -7.82
C ASP A 36 -6.27 12.04 -6.48
N GLY A 37 -6.22 13.36 -6.36
CA GLY A 37 -6.69 14.11 -5.21
C GLY A 37 -5.68 15.10 -4.63
N THR A 38 -6.17 16.28 -4.25
CA THR A 38 -5.35 17.38 -3.71
C THR A 38 -4.72 17.02 -2.36
N LYS A 39 -5.45 16.35 -1.46
CA LYS A 39 -4.91 15.89 -0.17
C LYS A 39 -3.79 14.86 -0.32
N LEU A 40 -3.91 13.96 -1.29
CA LEU A 40 -2.84 13.01 -1.59
C LEU A 40 -1.63 13.69 -2.23
N LEU A 41 -1.86 14.74 -3.03
CA LEU A 41 -0.78 15.55 -3.59
C LEU A 41 0.00 16.28 -2.50
N GLU A 42 -0.67 16.84 -1.48
CA GLU A 42 0.00 17.46 -0.32
C GLU A 42 0.94 16.48 0.39
N GLU A 43 0.47 15.24 0.62
CA GLU A 43 1.29 14.19 1.23
C GLU A 43 2.48 13.78 0.34
N ALA A 44 2.23 13.62 -0.97
CA ALA A 44 3.29 13.30 -1.93
C ALA A 44 4.33 14.41 -2.04
N ALA A 45 3.91 15.67 -2.12
CA ALA A 45 4.79 16.81 -2.19
C ALA A 45 5.70 16.96 -0.96
N LYS A 46 5.20 16.56 0.21
CA LYS A 46 5.93 16.66 1.48
C LYS A 46 6.90 15.50 1.70
N TRP A 47 6.52 14.28 1.30
CA TRP A 47 7.18 13.07 1.75
C TRP A 47 7.77 12.20 0.64
N TYR A 48 7.38 12.41 -0.62
CA TYR A 48 7.76 11.50 -1.70
C TYR A 48 8.68 12.15 -2.73
N PRO A 49 9.97 11.84 -2.71
CA PRO A 49 10.93 12.45 -3.64
C PRO A 49 10.70 12.05 -5.11
N GLY A 50 9.92 11.01 -5.35
CA GLY A 50 9.57 10.54 -6.69
C GLY A 50 8.39 11.27 -7.34
N LEU A 51 7.86 12.36 -6.76
CA LEU A 51 6.84 13.19 -7.40
C LEU A 51 7.43 13.93 -8.60
N GLU A 52 6.89 13.74 -9.81
CA GLU A 52 7.46 14.29 -11.04
C GLU A 52 6.55 15.27 -11.78
N THR A 53 5.28 14.91 -11.93
CA THR A 53 4.34 15.71 -12.74
C THR A 53 3.02 15.87 -12.02
N VAL A 54 2.50 17.07 -11.97
CA VAL A 54 1.17 17.41 -11.46
C VAL A 54 0.33 17.95 -12.59
N VAL A 55 -0.84 17.35 -12.82
CA VAL A 55 -1.87 17.86 -13.71
C VAL A 55 -2.98 18.45 -12.85
N VAL A 56 -3.19 19.75 -12.97
CA VAL A 56 -4.15 20.51 -12.16
C VAL A 56 -5.26 21.08 -13.02
N GLN A 57 -6.46 21.10 -12.50
CA GLN A 57 -7.60 21.77 -13.13
C GLN A 57 -7.44 23.30 -13.05
N THR A 58 -7.78 23.99 -14.12
CA THR A 58 -7.82 25.47 -14.16
C THR A 58 -8.60 26.04 -12.97
N GLY A 59 -7.99 26.98 -12.26
CA GLY A 59 -8.59 27.63 -11.09
C GLY A 59 -8.41 26.90 -9.76
N VAL A 60 -7.80 25.72 -9.75
CA VAL A 60 -7.47 25.00 -8.51
C VAL A 60 -6.11 25.46 -7.98
N GLU A 61 -6.08 25.84 -6.71
CA GLU A 61 -4.84 26.16 -6.02
C GLU A 61 -4.08 24.90 -5.61
N LEU A 62 -2.76 24.93 -5.77
CA LEU A 62 -1.87 23.85 -5.40
C LEU A 62 -1.15 24.18 -4.09
N CYS A 63 -0.88 23.13 -3.29
CA CYS A 63 0.09 23.22 -2.21
C CYS A 63 1.49 23.58 -2.76
N PRO A 64 2.43 24.02 -1.92
CA PRO A 64 3.82 24.18 -2.31
C PRO A 64 4.38 22.87 -2.88
N LEU A 65 4.99 22.96 -4.06
CA LEU A 65 5.58 21.80 -4.76
C LEU A 65 7.11 21.97 -4.85
N PRO A 66 7.87 20.87 -4.86
CA PRO A 66 9.30 20.89 -5.15
C PRO A 66 9.59 21.53 -6.53
N GLU A 67 10.70 22.24 -6.68
CA GLU A 67 11.04 23.02 -7.89
C GLU A 67 11.13 22.16 -9.16
N HIS A 68 11.54 20.90 -9.03
CA HIS A 68 11.69 19.97 -10.16
C HIS A 68 10.35 19.45 -10.70
N VAL A 69 9.26 19.62 -9.97
CA VAL A 69 7.95 19.08 -10.36
C VAL A 69 7.37 19.87 -11.54
N ARG A 70 7.07 19.15 -12.62
CA ARG A 70 6.37 19.72 -13.78
C ARG A 70 4.90 19.95 -13.44
N VAL A 71 4.37 21.13 -13.76
CA VAL A 71 2.96 21.45 -13.56
C VAL A 71 2.28 21.74 -14.89
N VAL A 72 1.19 21.01 -15.13
CA VAL A 72 0.36 21.11 -16.35
C VAL A 72 -1.06 21.45 -15.95
N GLU A 73 -1.60 22.52 -16.53
CA GLU A 73 -2.96 22.97 -16.29
C GLU A 73 -3.91 22.48 -17.40
N ILE A 74 -5.07 21.97 -17.01
CA ILE A 74 -6.09 21.47 -17.93
C ILE A 74 -7.49 21.99 -17.57
N PRO A 75 -8.41 22.14 -18.55
CA PRO A 75 -9.81 22.46 -18.28
C PRO A 75 -10.52 21.37 -17.45
N GLU A 76 -11.57 21.77 -16.73
CA GLU A 76 -12.41 20.86 -15.93
C GLU A 76 -12.92 19.65 -16.73
N SER A 77 -13.36 19.87 -17.98
CA SER A 77 -13.85 18.80 -18.85
C SER A 77 -12.81 17.70 -19.12
N LEU A 78 -11.55 18.09 -19.25
CA LEU A 78 -10.44 17.13 -19.39
C LEU A 78 -10.12 16.45 -18.06
N MET A 79 -10.14 17.18 -16.95
CA MET A 79 -9.97 16.60 -15.61
C MET A 79 -10.99 15.50 -15.35
N ARG A 80 -12.27 15.76 -15.59
CA ARG A 80 -13.35 14.76 -15.50
C ARG A 80 -13.14 13.55 -16.41
N SER A 81 -12.52 13.74 -17.59
CA SER A 81 -12.28 12.66 -18.54
C SER A 81 -11.10 11.75 -18.17
N VAL A 82 -10.19 12.22 -17.31
CA VAL A 82 -8.98 11.48 -16.87
C VAL A 82 -9.13 10.89 -15.50
N SER A 83 -9.75 11.62 -14.57
CA SER A 83 -9.99 11.17 -13.19
C SER A 83 -10.86 9.92 -13.16
N GLN A 84 -10.55 9.01 -12.23
CA GLN A 84 -11.39 7.85 -11.90
C GLN A 84 -12.38 8.14 -10.76
N MET A 85 -12.40 9.36 -10.26
CA MET A 85 -13.31 9.79 -9.20
C MET A 85 -14.60 10.33 -9.79
N GLU A 86 -15.74 10.02 -9.19
CA GLU A 86 -17.03 10.61 -9.56
C GLU A 86 -17.02 12.14 -9.42
N ALA A 87 -16.37 12.64 -8.36
CA ALA A 87 -16.14 14.05 -8.11
C ALA A 87 -14.63 14.33 -8.02
N PRO A 88 -13.97 14.66 -9.15
CA PRO A 88 -12.54 14.95 -9.15
C PRO A 88 -12.20 16.13 -8.24
N GLN A 89 -11.13 16.01 -7.48
CA GLN A 89 -10.64 17.08 -6.59
C GLN A 89 -9.76 18.12 -7.33
N GLY A 90 -9.61 17.97 -8.63
CA GLY A 90 -8.90 18.92 -9.48
C GLY A 90 -7.39 18.75 -9.56
N ALA A 91 -6.82 17.67 -9.02
CA ALA A 91 -5.40 17.38 -9.18
C ALA A 91 -5.17 15.88 -9.37
N ILE A 92 -4.40 15.52 -10.40
CA ILE A 92 -3.89 14.15 -10.65
C ILE A 92 -2.37 14.30 -10.82
N PHE A 93 -1.60 13.37 -10.28
CA PHE A 93 -0.15 13.47 -10.33
C PHE A 93 0.53 12.14 -10.62
N ILE A 94 1.73 12.21 -11.17
CA ILE A 94 2.58 11.08 -11.52
C ILE A 94 3.77 11.05 -10.57
N CYS A 95 4.05 9.87 -10.05
CA CYS A 95 5.23 9.58 -9.25
C CYS A 95 5.99 8.40 -9.85
N ARG A 96 7.32 8.38 -9.68
CA ARG A 96 8.11 7.17 -9.92
C ARG A 96 7.74 6.08 -8.93
N LEU A 97 7.76 4.84 -9.36
CA LEU A 97 7.76 3.72 -8.43
C LEU A 97 9.08 3.72 -7.63
N PRO A 98 9.04 3.31 -6.35
CA PRO A 98 10.28 3.16 -5.59
C PRO A 98 11.15 2.08 -6.22
N GLU A 99 12.46 2.29 -6.16
CA GLU A 99 13.42 1.27 -6.57
C GLU A 99 13.27 0.01 -5.71
N ALA A 100 13.36 -1.16 -6.35
CA ALA A 100 13.40 -2.42 -5.64
C ALA A 100 14.64 -2.45 -4.73
N ARG A 101 14.42 -2.51 -3.42
CA ARG A 101 15.51 -2.64 -2.44
C ARG A 101 15.57 -4.06 -1.94
N PRO A 102 16.78 -4.65 -1.79
CA PRO A 102 16.93 -5.89 -1.05
C PRO A 102 16.35 -5.68 0.35
N ALA A 103 15.33 -6.47 0.68
CA ALA A 103 14.69 -6.32 1.99
C ALA A 103 15.29 -7.34 2.95
N ALA A 104 16.03 -6.88 3.93
CA ALA A 104 16.25 -7.64 5.15
C ALA A 104 15.03 -7.44 6.06
N LEU A 105 14.40 -8.52 6.47
CA LEU A 105 13.34 -8.46 7.47
C LEU A 105 13.91 -7.95 8.80
N ARG A 106 13.12 -7.16 9.49
CA ARG A 106 13.42 -6.70 10.84
C ARG A 106 12.46 -7.36 11.82
N PRO A 107 12.85 -7.55 13.08
CA PRO A 107 11.91 -7.86 14.14
C PRO A 107 10.74 -6.87 14.15
N GLY A 108 9.54 -7.35 14.39
CA GLY A 108 8.33 -6.52 14.35
C GLY A 108 7.82 -6.20 12.94
N THR A 109 8.09 -7.04 11.93
CA THR A 109 7.56 -6.87 10.56
C THR A 109 6.22 -7.60 10.39
N LEU A 110 5.26 -6.93 9.75
CA LEU A 110 4.02 -7.54 9.29
C LEU A 110 4.17 -8.07 7.86
N LEU A 111 3.86 -9.34 7.64
CA LEU A 111 3.82 -9.99 6.34
C LEU A 111 2.36 -10.15 5.89
N LEU A 112 2.04 -9.70 4.70
CA LEU A 112 0.69 -9.81 4.12
C LEU A 112 0.71 -10.87 3.02
N ASP A 113 -0.04 -11.94 3.19
CA ASP A 113 -0.10 -13.08 2.28
C ASP A 113 -1.42 -13.11 1.52
N GLY A 114 -1.39 -12.64 0.27
CA GLY A 114 -2.55 -12.70 -0.63
C GLY A 114 -3.70 -11.76 -0.26
N ILE A 115 -3.46 -10.61 0.33
CA ILE A 115 -4.48 -9.57 0.57
C ILE A 115 -4.89 -8.98 -0.78
N GLN A 116 -6.07 -9.35 -1.29
CA GLN A 116 -6.49 -9.03 -2.65
C GLN A 116 -7.32 -7.75 -2.79
N ASP A 117 -8.06 -7.35 -1.75
CA ASP A 117 -8.82 -6.10 -1.81
C ASP A 117 -7.92 -4.88 -1.65
N PRO A 118 -7.92 -3.94 -2.62
CA PRO A 118 -7.11 -2.73 -2.57
C PRO A 118 -7.46 -1.81 -1.39
N GLY A 119 -8.72 -1.81 -0.94
CA GLY A 119 -9.18 -1.03 0.21
C GLY A 119 -8.62 -1.57 1.52
N ASN A 120 -8.68 -2.90 1.71
CA ASN A 120 -8.08 -3.56 2.87
C ASN A 120 -6.58 -3.34 2.89
N LEU A 121 -5.90 -3.57 1.76
CA LEU A 121 -4.45 -3.32 1.67
C LEU A 121 -4.09 -1.89 2.04
N GLY A 122 -4.78 -0.90 1.48
CA GLY A 122 -4.51 0.51 1.78
C GLY A 122 -4.77 0.86 3.26
N THR A 123 -5.83 0.31 3.86
CA THR A 123 -6.14 0.49 5.29
C THR A 123 -5.05 -0.11 6.18
N ILE A 124 -4.56 -1.31 5.83
CA ILE A 124 -3.46 -1.96 6.56
C ILE A 124 -2.19 -1.11 6.48
N LEU A 125 -1.81 -0.66 5.28
CA LEU A 125 -0.63 0.19 5.09
C LEU A 125 -0.72 1.50 5.87
N ARG A 126 -1.90 2.13 5.91
CA ARG A 126 -2.16 3.32 6.72
C ARG A 126 -1.99 3.07 8.21
N THR A 127 -2.52 1.96 8.73
CA THR A 127 -2.41 1.61 10.14
C THR A 127 -0.96 1.27 10.50
N ALA A 128 -0.27 0.53 9.63
CA ALA A 128 1.13 0.17 9.82
C ALA A 128 2.05 1.40 9.84
N ASP A 129 1.82 2.38 8.94
CA ASP A 129 2.52 3.65 8.94
C ASP A 129 2.32 4.42 10.25
N ALA A 130 1.07 4.52 10.72
CA ALA A 130 0.75 5.20 11.97
C ALA A 130 1.38 4.56 13.21
N LEU A 131 1.64 3.25 13.16
CA LEU A 131 2.27 2.48 14.24
C LEU A 131 3.75 2.19 13.96
N GLU A 132 4.33 2.75 12.91
CA GLU A 132 5.74 2.55 12.52
C GLU A 132 6.13 1.05 12.43
N VAL A 133 5.23 0.23 11.86
CA VAL A 133 5.46 -1.20 11.63
C VAL A 133 5.81 -1.41 10.15
N PRO A 134 6.97 -2.01 9.83
CA PRO A 134 7.32 -2.32 8.47
C PRO A 134 6.39 -3.40 7.90
N VAL A 135 6.02 -3.25 6.61
CA VAL A 135 5.12 -4.17 5.91
C VAL A 135 5.81 -4.78 4.71
N VAL A 136 5.67 -6.08 4.58
CA VAL A 136 6.07 -6.84 3.40
C VAL A 136 4.83 -7.42 2.72
N LEU A 137 4.73 -7.20 1.43
CA LEU A 137 3.70 -7.77 0.56
C LEU A 137 4.22 -9.03 -0.08
N LEU A 138 3.62 -10.15 0.25
CA LEU A 138 3.93 -11.45 -0.36
C LEU A 138 3.11 -11.68 -1.63
N ASP A 139 3.33 -12.82 -2.27
CA ASP A 139 2.63 -13.20 -3.49
C ASP A 139 1.10 -13.16 -3.32
N GLY A 140 0.42 -12.75 -4.40
CA GLY A 140 -1.04 -12.66 -4.43
C GLY A 140 -1.65 -11.40 -3.81
N CYS A 141 -0.85 -10.49 -3.23
CA CYS A 141 -1.36 -9.21 -2.74
C CYS A 141 -1.71 -8.26 -3.89
N ALA A 142 -2.72 -7.42 -3.64
CA ALA A 142 -3.07 -6.30 -4.49
C ALA A 142 -1.86 -5.38 -4.74
N ASP A 143 -1.96 -4.57 -5.77
CA ASP A 143 -0.94 -3.58 -6.07
C ASP A 143 -1.02 -2.40 -5.10
N ALA A 144 0.05 -2.13 -4.37
CA ALA A 144 0.16 -0.99 -3.45
C ALA A 144 -0.01 0.36 -4.15
N TYR A 145 0.35 0.42 -5.44
CA TYR A 145 0.30 1.62 -6.27
C TYR A 145 -0.93 1.66 -7.20
N ASN A 146 -1.89 0.76 -7.00
CA ASN A 146 -3.22 0.89 -7.59
C ASN A 146 -3.89 2.15 -7.04
N PRO A 147 -4.56 2.98 -7.87
CA PRO A 147 -5.20 4.22 -7.42
C PRO A 147 -6.18 4.03 -6.25
N LYS A 148 -6.90 2.90 -6.20
CA LYS A 148 -7.81 2.57 -5.09
C LYS A 148 -7.02 2.29 -3.80
N THR A 149 -5.90 1.59 -3.89
CA THR A 149 -5.01 1.33 -2.74
C THR A 149 -4.40 2.64 -2.26
N VAL A 150 -3.78 3.43 -3.15
CA VAL A 150 -3.16 4.71 -2.80
C VAL A 150 -4.14 5.63 -2.08
N ARG A 151 -5.38 5.74 -2.57
CA ARG A 151 -6.43 6.51 -1.88
C ARG A 151 -6.71 5.99 -0.47
N ALA A 152 -6.85 4.68 -0.32
CA ALA A 152 -7.14 4.07 0.98
C ALA A 152 -6.00 4.24 1.99
N THR A 153 -4.75 4.41 1.53
CA THR A 153 -3.61 4.69 2.41
C THR A 153 -3.65 6.09 3.03
N MET A 154 -4.45 7.02 2.48
CA MET A 154 -4.47 8.44 2.91
C MET A 154 -3.07 9.06 2.97
N GLY A 155 -2.20 8.71 2.01
CA GLY A 155 -0.84 9.22 1.90
C GLY A 155 0.25 8.39 2.60
N ALA A 156 -0.09 7.37 3.38
CA ALA A 156 0.90 6.53 4.06
C ALA A 156 1.92 5.89 3.09
N VAL A 157 1.49 5.52 1.88
CA VAL A 157 2.38 4.94 0.86
C VAL A 157 3.50 5.88 0.39
N PHE A 158 3.36 7.18 0.60
CA PHE A 158 4.39 8.18 0.28
C PHE A 158 5.46 8.29 1.38
N ARG A 159 5.12 7.90 2.61
CA ARG A 159 6.02 7.91 3.78
C ARG A 159 6.68 6.54 3.97
N THR A 160 5.87 5.49 3.96
CA THR A 160 6.32 4.12 4.23
C THR A 160 5.98 3.23 3.04
N GLN A 161 7.00 2.89 2.25
CA GLN A 161 6.83 2.05 1.07
C GLN A 161 6.88 0.58 1.47
N PRO A 162 5.86 -0.22 1.15
CA PRO A 162 5.90 -1.65 1.43
C PRO A 162 6.91 -2.34 0.51
N VAL A 163 7.62 -3.30 1.05
CA VAL A 163 8.54 -4.13 0.29
C VAL A 163 7.80 -5.33 -0.28
N ARG A 164 8.21 -5.82 -1.45
CA ARG A 164 7.70 -7.07 -2.03
C ARG A 164 8.73 -8.18 -1.87
N MET A 165 8.25 -9.35 -1.50
CA MET A 165 9.01 -10.60 -1.42
C MET A 165 8.14 -11.77 -1.88
N THR A 166 8.78 -12.82 -2.37
CA THR A 166 8.15 -14.13 -2.44
C THR A 166 8.01 -14.73 -1.05
N ARG A 167 7.12 -15.71 -0.88
CA ARG A 167 6.98 -16.45 0.38
C ARG A 167 8.31 -17.11 0.80
N ALA A 168 9.00 -17.72 -0.15
CA ALA A 168 10.29 -18.38 0.08
C ALA A 168 11.36 -17.40 0.58
N GLU A 169 11.48 -16.23 -0.04
CA GLU A 169 12.40 -15.17 0.40
C GLU A 169 12.08 -14.67 1.81
N ALA A 170 10.81 -14.50 2.15
CA ALA A 170 10.39 -14.08 3.48
C ALA A 170 10.76 -15.11 4.55
N VAL A 171 10.51 -16.40 4.31
CA VAL A 171 10.89 -17.50 5.21
C VAL A 171 12.41 -17.55 5.38
N GLN A 172 13.16 -17.48 4.27
CA GLN A 172 14.61 -17.49 4.32
C GLN A 172 15.16 -16.28 5.10
N SER A 173 14.59 -15.10 4.89
CA SER A 173 15.00 -13.87 5.59
C SER A 173 14.72 -13.95 7.09
N CYS A 174 13.58 -14.51 7.51
CA CYS A 174 13.29 -14.76 8.92
C CYS A 174 14.33 -15.68 9.54
N ARG A 175 14.64 -16.80 8.90
CA ARG A 175 15.63 -17.79 9.39
C ARG A 175 17.03 -17.18 9.48
N ALA A 176 17.46 -16.46 8.45
CA ALA A 176 18.77 -15.83 8.40
C ALA A 176 18.96 -14.76 9.49
N ALA A 177 17.89 -14.04 9.84
CA ALA A 177 17.90 -13.01 10.87
C ALA A 177 17.54 -13.52 12.28
N GLY A 178 17.22 -14.82 12.45
CA GLY A 178 16.79 -15.39 13.74
C GLY A 178 15.44 -14.81 14.22
N ILE A 179 14.58 -14.38 13.29
CA ILE A 179 13.27 -13.79 13.59
C ILE A 179 12.22 -14.90 13.59
N SER A 180 11.50 -15.04 14.71
CA SER A 180 10.40 -16.00 14.81
C SER A 180 9.24 -15.59 13.89
N LEU A 181 8.79 -16.53 13.05
CA LEU A 181 7.66 -16.36 12.13
C LEU A 181 6.38 -16.88 12.77
N LEU A 182 5.40 -16.02 12.98
CA LEU A 182 4.11 -16.38 13.55
C LEU A 182 2.99 -16.23 12.51
N ALA A 183 2.17 -17.27 12.35
CA ALA A 183 1.03 -17.25 11.45
C ALA A 183 -0.28 -16.99 12.22
N THR A 184 -1.12 -16.09 11.69
CA THR A 184 -2.50 -15.96 12.19
C THR A 184 -3.31 -17.18 11.74
N ALA A 185 -4.01 -17.83 12.68
CA ALA A 185 -4.73 -19.06 12.41
C ALA A 185 -6.00 -19.20 13.25
N MET A 186 -7.00 -19.84 12.67
CA MET A 186 -8.22 -20.30 13.37
C MET A 186 -8.06 -21.80 13.74
N SER A 187 -7.07 -22.12 14.56
CA SER A 187 -6.77 -23.52 14.94
C SER A 187 -6.70 -23.68 16.45
N ALA A 188 -7.02 -24.89 16.93
CA ALA A 188 -7.07 -25.17 18.36
C ALA A 188 -5.71 -25.08 19.08
N ASP A 189 -4.61 -25.20 18.33
CA ASP A 189 -3.24 -25.07 18.80
C ASP A 189 -2.69 -23.64 18.72
N ALA A 190 -3.50 -22.66 18.26
CA ALA A 190 -3.09 -21.27 18.20
C ALA A 190 -3.15 -20.61 19.58
N VAL A 191 -2.11 -19.85 19.88
CA VAL A 191 -2.00 -19.09 21.15
C VAL A 191 -2.78 -17.78 21.04
N ASP A 192 -3.53 -17.44 22.07
CA ASP A 192 -4.20 -16.15 22.18
C ASP A 192 -3.19 -15.02 22.00
N LEU A 193 -3.45 -14.14 21.03
CA LEU A 193 -2.64 -12.99 20.66
C LEU A 193 -2.21 -12.15 21.89
N ARG A 194 -3.11 -11.97 22.86
CA ARG A 194 -2.87 -11.20 24.07
C ARG A 194 -1.82 -11.79 25.01
N LYS A 195 -1.53 -13.08 24.86
CA LYS A 195 -0.57 -13.83 25.68
C LYS A 195 0.81 -13.98 25.05
N LYS A 196 1.00 -13.40 23.85
CA LYS A 196 2.24 -13.53 23.10
C LYS A 196 2.89 -12.16 22.90
N ASN A 197 4.17 -12.04 23.25
CA ASN A 197 4.95 -10.86 22.86
C ASN A 197 5.28 -10.98 21.37
N LEU A 198 4.89 -9.99 20.58
CA LEU A 198 5.06 -9.95 19.14
C LEU A 198 6.16 -8.98 18.67
N SER A 199 6.74 -8.16 19.55
CA SER A 199 7.68 -7.10 19.18
C SER A 199 8.94 -7.60 18.48
N GLY A 200 9.36 -8.84 18.76
CA GLY A 200 10.52 -9.49 18.15
C GLY A 200 10.20 -10.43 16.99
N CYS A 201 8.93 -10.57 16.61
CA CYS A 201 8.48 -11.55 15.64
C CYS A 201 8.16 -10.93 14.28
N ALA A 202 8.18 -11.75 13.22
CA ALA A 202 7.46 -11.46 11.99
C ALA A 202 6.08 -12.12 12.07
N VAL A 203 5.01 -11.38 11.78
CA VAL A 203 3.64 -11.90 11.85
C VAL A 203 3.02 -11.94 10.48
N VAL A 204 2.46 -13.09 10.08
CA VAL A 204 1.76 -13.26 8.80
C VAL A 204 0.26 -13.13 8.99
N ILE A 205 -0.35 -12.29 8.15
CA ILE A 205 -1.80 -12.23 7.97
C ILE A 205 -2.13 -12.71 6.56
N GLY A 206 -3.02 -13.68 6.46
CA GLY A 206 -3.48 -14.26 5.21
C GLY A 206 -4.69 -13.57 4.61
N SER A 207 -5.08 -14.02 3.41
CA SER A 207 -6.25 -13.52 2.68
C SER A 207 -7.56 -13.87 3.40
N GLU A 208 -8.61 -13.08 3.09
CA GLU A 208 -9.93 -13.20 3.69
C GLU A 208 -10.58 -14.58 3.47
N GLY A 209 -10.36 -15.16 2.29
CA GLY A 209 -11.02 -16.42 1.92
C GLY A 209 -10.20 -17.69 2.17
N ARG A 210 -8.87 -17.58 2.21
CA ARG A 210 -7.97 -18.74 2.28
C ARG A 210 -7.09 -18.76 3.53
N GLY A 211 -7.03 -17.66 4.27
CA GLY A 211 -6.09 -17.49 5.36
C GLY A 211 -4.63 -17.44 4.89
N VAL A 212 -3.73 -17.80 5.75
CA VAL A 212 -2.29 -17.93 5.48
C VAL A 212 -2.05 -19.15 4.59
N SER A 213 -1.19 -19.02 3.58
CA SER A 213 -0.84 -20.12 2.66
C SER A 213 -0.22 -21.32 3.39
N ALA A 214 -0.43 -22.53 2.85
CA ALA A 214 0.09 -23.76 3.43
C ALA A 214 1.62 -23.73 3.58
N GLU A 215 2.33 -23.11 2.64
CA GLU A 215 3.78 -22.94 2.67
C GLU A 215 4.23 -22.15 3.91
N LEU A 216 3.65 -20.97 4.13
CA LEU A 216 3.98 -20.12 5.29
C LEU A 216 3.50 -20.74 6.60
N PHE A 217 2.35 -21.42 6.57
CA PHE A 217 1.80 -22.08 7.73
C PHE A 217 2.69 -23.22 8.21
N ALA A 218 3.27 -23.99 7.27
CA ALA A 218 4.24 -25.05 7.58
C ALA A 218 5.60 -24.53 8.02
N ALA A 219 5.99 -23.34 7.56
CA ALA A 219 7.25 -22.69 7.92
C ALA A 219 7.19 -21.89 9.22
N ALA A 220 5.99 -21.62 9.75
CA ALA A 220 5.79 -20.81 10.94
C ALA A 220 6.27 -21.53 12.21
N ASP A 221 6.96 -20.78 13.08
CA ASP A 221 7.44 -21.25 14.38
C ASP A 221 6.31 -21.34 15.43
N GLY A 222 5.17 -20.72 15.13
CA GLY A 222 4.00 -20.74 15.99
C GLY A 222 2.78 -20.11 15.34
N LYS A 223 1.63 -20.33 15.98
CA LYS A 223 0.34 -19.83 15.51
C LYS A 223 -0.27 -18.93 16.56
N ILE A 224 -0.90 -17.86 16.12
CA ILE A 224 -1.61 -16.91 16.98
C ILE A 224 -3.05 -16.74 16.51
N ILE A 225 -3.95 -16.52 17.46
CA ILE A 225 -5.37 -16.30 17.20
C ILE A 225 -5.84 -15.02 17.88
N ILE A 226 -6.68 -14.26 17.16
CA ILE A 226 -7.49 -13.20 17.74
C ILE A 226 -8.73 -13.87 18.34
N PRO A 227 -8.90 -13.90 19.66
CA PRO A 227 -10.09 -14.52 20.26
C PRO A 227 -11.35 -13.79 19.84
N MET A 228 -12.31 -14.54 19.32
CA MET A 228 -13.59 -14.03 18.84
C MET A 228 -14.74 -14.81 19.42
N ASN A 229 -15.95 -14.26 19.32
CA ASN A 229 -17.17 -15.00 19.63
C ASN A 229 -17.30 -16.17 18.64
N PRO A 230 -17.61 -17.41 19.11
CA PRO A 230 -17.76 -18.59 18.24
C PRO A 230 -18.79 -18.45 17.11
N ARG A 231 -19.67 -17.45 17.18
CA ARG A 231 -20.64 -17.13 16.11
C ARG A 231 -20.00 -16.43 14.91
N CYS A 232 -18.78 -15.89 15.08
CA CYS A 232 -18.06 -15.17 14.03
C CYS A 232 -17.02 -16.10 13.40
N GLU A 233 -17.13 -16.30 12.07
CA GLU A 233 -16.19 -17.13 11.32
C GLU A 233 -14.86 -16.42 11.06
N SER A 234 -14.87 -15.09 10.87
CA SER A 234 -13.67 -14.32 10.60
C SER A 234 -13.89 -12.81 10.85
N LEU A 235 -12.80 -12.06 10.87
CA LEU A 235 -12.79 -10.60 10.80
C LEU A 235 -12.40 -10.15 9.39
N ASN A 236 -12.82 -8.95 9.02
CA ASN A 236 -12.23 -8.27 7.88
C ASN A 236 -10.70 -8.21 8.03
N ALA A 237 -9.95 -8.42 6.93
CA ALA A 237 -8.48 -8.51 6.99
C ALA A 237 -7.81 -7.24 7.53
N ALA A 238 -8.34 -6.04 7.21
CA ALA A 238 -7.80 -4.80 7.74
C ALA A 238 -8.09 -4.63 9.24
N ALA A 239 -9.25 -5.11 9.71
CA ALA A 239 -9.57 -5.12 11.14
C ALA A 239 -8.65 -6.09 11.90
N ALA A 240 -8.47 -7.30 11.40
CA ALA A 240 -7.55 -8.28 11.98
C ALA A 240 -6.11 -7.73 12.02
N ALA A 241 -5.65 -7.14 10.91
CA ALA A 241 -4.34 -6.52 10.82
C ALA A 241 -4.17 -5.38 11.84
N THR A 242 -5.18 -4.55 12.04
CA THR A 242 -5.14 -3.47 13.02
C THR A 242 -4.94 -3.98 14.44
N ILE A 243 -5.63 -5.06 14.82
CA ILE A 243 -5.49 -5.69 16.15
C ILE A 243 -4.07 -6.27 16.31
N VAL A 244 -3.56 -6.96 15.29
CA VAL A 244 -2.21 -7.53 15.30
C VAL A 244 -1.15 -6.43 15.37
N LEU A 245 -1.26 -5.39 14.54
CA LEU A 245 -0.36 -4.23 14.52
C LEU A 245 -0.30 -3.53 15.88
N TRP A 246 -1.45 -3.34 16.52
CA TRP A 246 -1.51 -2.77 17.86
C TRP A 246 -0.75 -3.65 18.87
N GLN A 247 -1.01 -4.96 18.87
CA GLN A 247 -0.34 -5.89 19.77
C GLN A 247 1.18 -6.00 19.52
N MET A 248 1.64 -5.77 18.29
CA MET A 248 3.07 -5.73 17.96
C MET A 248 3.81 -4.54 18.58
N LYS A 249 3.09 -3.51 19.02
CA LYS A 249 3.65 -2.27 19.63
C LYS A 249 3.44 -2.23 21.14
N CYS A 250 2.61 -3.10 21.70
CA CYS A 250 2.43 -3.28 23.14
C CYS A 250 3.48 -4.26 23.71
#